data_5c11970ecc307b418a508734179b79cb
#
_entry.id   5c11970ecc307b418a508734179b79cb
#
_cell.length_a   1.000
_cell.length_b   1.000
_cell.length_c   1.000
_cell.angle_alpha   90.00
_cell.angle_beta   90.00
_cell.angle_gamma   90.00
#
_symmetry.space_group_name_H-M   'P 1'
#
loop_
_entity.id
_entity.type
_entity.pdbx_description
1 polymer ?
#
loop_
_entity_poly.entity_id
_entity_poly.type
_entity_poly.pdbx_seq_one_letter_code
_entity_poly.pdbx_strand_id
1 'polypeptide(L)'
;MHRMQLELPFKVEPPAAPKGRIRPIQLGDRIVFYTFRRARRRTIGIAIDEQGLQASAPRWVTLTEVEAFIREKQAWVLRKLHE
;
A
#
# COMPACT_ATOMS: atom_id res chain seq x y z
N MET A 1 -9.71 19.00 3.51
CA MET A 1 -9.88 18.55 3.69
C MET A 1 -9.86 17.87 4.35
N HIS A 2 -10.14 17.90 4.52
CA HIS A 2 -10.21 17.39 4.99
C HIS A 2 -10.38 16.56 5.65
N ARG A 3 -10.31 16.29 5.77
CA ARG A 3 -10.51 15.46 6.19
C ARG A 3 -10.53 14.87 7.10
N MET A 4 -10.49 14.77 7.38
CA MET A 4 -10.49 14.24 8.02
C MET A 4 -10.32 13.71 9.02
N GLN A 5 -10.23 13.79 9.35
CA GLN A 5 -10.22 13.23 10.10
C GLN A 5 -10.28 13.03 11.14
N LEU A 6 -10.41 12.92 11.46
CA LEU A 6 -10.64 12.71 12.30
C LEU A 6 -10.50 12.31 13.35
N GLU A 7 -10.46 12.32 13.48
CA GLU A 7 -10.40 11.97 14.26
C GLU A 7 -10.03 11.78 15.36
N LEU A 8 -9.39 11.30 15.49
CA LEU A 8 -8.94 11.01 16.46
C LEU A 8 -8.18 11.64 17.12
N PRO A 9 -8.33 12.00 17.59
CA PRO A 9 -7.71 12.93 18.08
C PRO A 9 -6.62 12.69 18.89
N PHE A 10 -6.37 12.18 19.48
CA PHE A 10 -5.42 12.05 20.30
C PHE A 10 -4.30 11.39 19.92
N LYS A 11 -4.32 10.77 19.09
CA LYS A 11 -3.35 10.06 18.79
C LYS A 11 -2.65 10.52 17.83
N VAL A 12 -1.63 11.01 18.00
CA VAL A 12 -0.95 11.49 17.02
C VAL A 12 0.11 10.65 16.68
N GLU A 13 0.12 10.15 15.60
CA GLU A 13 1.12 9.36 15.15
C GLU A 13 2.17 10.10 14.61
N PRO A 14 3.39 9.82 14.72
CA PRO A 14 4.48 10.49 14.05
C PRO A 14 4.30 10.31 12.62
N PRO A 15 4.10 11.35 11.94
CA PRO A 15 3.80 11.23 10.57
C PRO A 15 4.94 10.73 9.77
N ALA A 16 6.09 10.87 10.23
CA ALA A 16 7.16 10.48 9.41
C ALA A 16 7.39 9.03 9.32
N ALA A 17 6.91 8.30 10.24
CA ALA A 17 7.25 6.90 10.24
C ALA A 17 6.32 6.13 9.39
N PRO A 18 6.77 5.54 8.32
CA PRO A 18 5.91 4.71 7.54
C PRO A 18 5.55 3.51 8.35
N LYS A 19 4.34 3.08 8.22
CA LYS A 19 3.91 1.97 8.94
C LYS A 19 4.18 0.70 8.25
N GLY A 20 5.17 0.53 7.52
CA GLY A 20 5.44 -0.71 6.84
C GLY A 20 6.81 -0.71 6.26
N ARG A 21 7.10 -1.74 5.49
CA ARG A 21 8.39 -1.88 4.85
C ARG A 21 8.27 -1.56 3.40
N ILE A 22 9.27 -0.89 2.87
CA ILE A 22 9.31 -0.54 1.47
C ILE A 22 9.96 -1.68 0.70
N ARG A 23 9.30 -2.16 -0.31
CA ARG A 23 9.77 -3.28 -1.11
C ARG A 23 9.64 -2.99 -2.59
N PRO A 24 10.52 -3.53 -3.41
CA PRO A 24 10.39 -3.35 -4.86
C PRO A 24 9.54 -4.45 -5.46
N ILE A 25 8.85 -4.12 -6.52
CA ILE A 25 8.13 -5.11 -7.28
C ILE A 25 8.27 -4.76 -8.76
N GLN A 26 8.51 -5.76 -9.58
CA GLN A 26 8.64 -5.55 -11.01
C GLN A 26 7.28 -5.68 -11.67
N LEU A 27 6.83 -4.63 -12.35
CA LEU A 27 5.56 -4.61 -13.04
C LEU A 27 5.86 -4.36 -14.51
N GLY A 28 5.88 -5.41 -15.28
CA GLY A 28 6.26 -5.31 -16.67
C GLY A 28 7.74 -4.96 -16.77
N ASP A 29 8.05 -3.86 -17.39
CA ASP A 29 9.44 -3.44 -17.50
C ASP A 29 9.77 -2.32 -16.53
N ARG A 30 8.94 -2.13 -15.50
CA ARG A 30 9.17 -1.10 -14.53
C ARG A 30 9.33 -1.69 -13.16
N ILE A 31 10.13 -1.04 -12.34
CA ILE A 31 10.25 -1.42 -10.95
C ILE A 31 9.56 -0.36 -10.14
N VAL A 32 8.61 -0.78 -9.33
CA VAL A 32 7.82 0.11 -8.50
C VAL A 32 8.06 -0.26 -7.06
N PHE A 33 8.20 0.73 -6.20
CA PHE A 33 8.35 0.45 -4.78
C PHE A 33 6.98 0.56 -4.12
N TYR A 34 6.71 -0.32 -3.20
CA TYR A 34 5.47 -0.26 -2.45
C TYR A 34 5.76 -0.41 -0.98
N THR A 35 4.91 0.17 -0.16
CA THR A 35 5.03 0.03 1.29
C THR A 35 4.07 -1.05 1.72
N PHE A 36 4.60 -2.07 2.38
CA PHE A 36 3.80 -3.21 2.79
C PHE A 36 3.65 -3.24 4.29
N ARG A 37 2.45 -3.52 4.77
CA ARG A 37 2.25 -3.72 6.18
C ARG A 37 1.18 -4.75 6.42
N ARG A 38 1.23 -5.36 7.59
CA ARG A 38 0.19 -6.29 8.00
C ARG A 38 -0.95 -5.51 8.63
N ALA A 39 -2.15 -5.98 8.41
CA ALA A 39 -3.32 -5.29 8.94
C ALA A 39 -4.38 -6.30 9.30
N ARG A 40 -5.26 -5.89 10.15
CA ARG A 40 -6.35 -6.74 10.54
C ARG A 40 -7.41 -6.61 9.51
N ARG A 41 -7.38 -7.45 8.53
CA ARG A 41 -8.37 -7.44 7.47
C ARG A 41 -8.45 -8.83 6.89
N ARG A 42 -9.42 -9.07 6.08
CA ARG A 42 -9.62 -10.38 5.52
C ARG A 42 -9.02 -10.56 4.17
N THR A 43 -8.74 -9.48 3.48
CA THR A 43 -8.25 -9.55 2.12
C THR A 43 -7.06 -8.65 1.95
N ILE A 44 -6.41 -8.79 0.81
CA ILE A 44 -5.31 -7.92 0.46
C ILE A 44 -5.88 -6.59 -0.02
N GLY A 45 -5.30 -5.51 0.45
CA GLY A 45 -5.73 -4.20 -0.01
C GLY A 45 -4.56 -3.45 -0.61
N ILE A 46 -4.82 -2.68 -1.65
CA ILE A 46 -3.80 -1.80 -2.18
C ILE A 46 -4.41 -0.42 -2.33
N ALA A 47 -3.58 0.58 -2.16
CA ALA A 47 -4.02 1.95 -2.26
C ALA A 47 -2.87 2.78 -2.83
N ILE A 48 -3.21 3.84 -3.50
CA ILE A 48 -2.21 4.74 -4.05
C ILE A 48 -2.56 6.14 -3.61
N ASP A 49 -1.60 6.81 -3.03
CA ASP A 49 -1.81 8.18 -2.60
C ASP A 49 -0.53 8.97 -2.87
N GLU A 50 -0.36 10.09 -2.23
CA GLU A 50 0.79 10.92 -2.44
C GLU A 50 2.07 10.25 -2.10
N GLN A 51 2.03 9.24 -1.27
CA GLN A 51 3.22 8.53 -0.89
C GLN A 51 3.48 7.32 -1.77
N GLY A 52 2.62 7.10 -2.74
CA GLY A 52 2.84 6.01 -3.67
C GLY A 52 1.98 4.80 -3.39
N LEU A 53 2.45 3.66 -3.82
CA LEU A 53 1.70 2.43 -3.71
C LEU A 53 1.86 1.82 -2.33
N GLN A 54 0.76 1.45 -1.74
CA GLN A 54 0.75 0.82 -0.44
C GLN A 54 -0.06 -0.45 -0.49
N ALA A 55 0.41 -1.47 0.18
CA ALA A 55 -0.28 -2.74 0.22
C ALA A 55 -0.40 -3.20 1.66
N SER A 56 -1.52 -3.81 1.98
CA SER A 56 -1.71 -4.37 3.30
C SER A 56 -2.39 -5.72 3.18
N ALA A 57 -2.12 -6.59 4.13
CA ALA A 57 -2.64 -7.94 4.06
C ALA A 57 -2.73 -8.54 5.45
N PRO A 58 -3.61 -9.51 5.65
CA PRO A 58 -3.67 -10.24 6.91
C PRO A 58 -2.41 -11.06 7.09
N ARG A 59 -2.17 -11.47 8.33
CA ARG A 59 -0.93 -12.15 8.59
C ARG A 59 -0.79 -13.50 7.93
N TRP A 60 -1.85 -14.13 7.52
CA TRP A 60 -1.73 -15.45 6.89
C TRP A 60 -1.48 -15.37 5.38
N VAL A 61 -1.45 -14.18 4.81
CA VAL A 61 -1.20 -14.03 3.39
C VAL A 61 0.29 -13.82 3.17
N THR A 62 0.86 -14.54 2.23
CA THR A 62 2.30 -14.44 1.97
C THR A 62 2.62 -13.24 1.10
N LEU A 63 3.88 -12.82 1.13
CA LEU A 63 4.29 -11.74 0.25
C LEU A 63 4.16 -12.13 -1.20
N THR A 64 4.39 -13.39 -1.52
CA THR A 64 4.21 -13.87 -2.89
C THR A 64 2.77 -13.64 -3.33
N GLU A 65 1.83 -13.90 -2.45
CA GLU A 65 0.42 -13.68 -2.79
C GLU A 65 0.11 -12.19 -2.93
N VAL A 66 0.71 -11.37 -2.10
CA VAL A 66 0.51 -9.94 -2.19
C VAL A 66 1.03 -9.42 -3.52
N GLU A 67 2.20 -9.86 -3.91
CA GLU A 67 2.79 -9.39 -5.16
C GLU A 67 2.05 -9.92 -6.36
N ALA A 68 1.53 -11.13 -6.27
CA ALA A 68 0.70 -11.66 -7.35
C ALA A 68 -0.54 -10.79 -7.53
N PHE A 69 -1.13 -10.36 -6.43
CA PHE A 69 -2.30 -9.50 -6.49
C PHE A 69 -1.95 -8.14 -7.11
N ILE A 70 -0.81 -7.56 -6.74
CA ILE A 70 -0.39 -6.30 -7.31
C ILE A 70 -0.17 -6.46 -8.82
N ARG A 71 0.44 -7.57 -9.23
CA ARG A 71 0.67 -7.79 -10.65
C ARG A 71 -0.63 -7.99 -11.40
N GLU A 72 -1.60 -8.60 -10.76
CA GLU A 72 -2.88 -8.78 -11.38
C GLU A 72 -3.52 -7.44 -11.66
N LYS A 73 -3.25 -6.44 -10.82
CA LYS A 73 -3.83 -5.11 -10.97
C LYS A 73 -2.85 -4.11 -11.57
N GLN A 74 -1.79 -4.60 -12.21
CA GLN A 74 -0.71 -3.70 -12.58
C GLN A 74 -1.12 -2.61 -13.54
N ALA A 75 -2.06 -2.86 -14.43
CA ALA A 75 -2.50 -1.81 -15.33
C ALA A 75 -3.12 -0.65 -14.55
N TRP A 76 -3.94 -0.98 -13.57
CA TRP A 76 -4.55 0.03 -12.73
C TRP A 76 -3.50 0.75 -11.89
N VAL A 77 -2.55 -0.01 -11.35
CA VAL A 77 -1.52 0.56 -10.50
C VAL A 77 -0.68 1.56 -11.30
N LEU A 78 -0.22 1.15 -12.47
CA LEU A 78 0.63 2.01 -13.25
C LEU A 78 -0.10 3.25 -13.73
N ARG A 79 -1.37 3.11 -14.06
CA ARG A 79 -2.16 4.25 -14.46
C ARG A 79 -2.32 5.24 -13.31
N LYS A 80 -2.60 4.73 -12.12
CA LYS A 80 -2.80 5.61 -10.98
C LYS A 80 -1.50 6.29 -10.55
N LEU A 81 -0.41 5.59 -10.63
CA LEU A 81 0.86 6.21 -10.27
C LEU A 81 1.26 7.30 -11.24
N HIS A 82 0.76 7.21 -12.48
CA HIS A 82 1.08 8.19 -13.47
C HIS A 82 0.20 9.41 -13.36
N GLU A 83 -0.91 9.31 -12.70
CA GLU A 83 -1.74 10.45 -12.48
C GLU A 83 -1.11 11.33 -11.41
#